data_8f8b1f43ce0f65e4020b6d575cb8f47f
#
_entry.id   8f8b1f43ce0f65e4020b6d575cb8f47f
#
_cell.length_a   1.000
_cell.length_b   1.000
_cell.length_c   1.000
_cell.angle_alpha   90.00
_cell.angle_beta   90.00
_cell.angle_gamma   90.00
#
_symmetry.space_group_name_H-M   'P 1'
#
loop_
_entity.id
_entity.type
_entity.pdbx_description
1 polymer ?
#
loop_
_entity_poly.entity_id
_entity_poly.type
_entity_poly.pdbx_seq_one_letter_code
_entity_poly.pdbx_strand_id
1 'polypeptide(L)'
;MLLLAAGLSEAGTGGGIYDMSRLLNQPHPFANATSAPRSLSAGQIVRPPANPQSDAPPAPVRTPAKHQQLNLSSRSGNDEVISEIRIGALLHDFGPFSHRKESGYDGNLEILFNSPEALEKVWAPRPHAGFSVNSDNDTNQAYLGLTWEWGFLNNAFFNFSLGGAYHDGYKKTDKLDKKSLGCNILFRESLDIGFRINDVHGLMFHLDHISNAKLCSNNEGLESFGVRYGYKF
;
A
#
# COMPACT_ATOMS: atom_id res chain seq x y z
N MET A 1 1.70 54.52 18.61
CA MET A 1 3.10 54.09 18.63
C MET A 1 3.22 52.97 19.63
N LEU A 2 3.04 51.72 19.17
CA LEU A 2 3.09 50.53 20.00
C LEU A 2 4.07 49.57 19.34
N LEU A 3 5.24 49.38 19.98
CA LEU A 3 6.26 48.43 19.55
C LEU A 3 5.80 47.00 19.90
N LEU A 4 5.65 46.13 18.89
CA LEU A 4 5.59 44.70 19.09
C LEU A 4 7.02 44.15 19.14
N ALA A 5 7.42 43.64 20.27
CA ALA A 5 8.64 42.85 20.43
C ALA A 5 8.34 41.42 19.95
N ALA A 6 9.01 41.00 18.88
CA ALA A 6 9.00 39.59 18.41
C ALA A 6 9.96 38.79 19.31
N GLY A 7 9.41 37.94 20.16
CA GLY A 7 10.18 36.92 20.89
C GLY A 7 10.58 35.79 19.95
N LEU A 8 11.89 35.64 19.75
CA LEU A 8 12.49 34.46 19.16
C LEU A 8 12.35 33.28 20.12
N SER A 9 11.50 32.35 19.82
CA SER A 9 11.42 31.04 20.49
C SER A 9 12.59 30.17 20.02
N GLU A 10 13.54 29.96 20.94
CA GLU A 10 14.57 28.93 20.75
C GLU A 10 13.88 27.54 20.62
N ALA A 11 14.09 26.88 19.51
CA ALA A 11 13.69 25.48 19.34
C ALA A 11 14.55 24.62 20.26
N GLY A 12 13.97 24.20 21.40
CA GLY A 12 14.57 23.20 22.26
C GLY A 12 14.82 21.91 21.53
N THR A 13 16.07 21.46 21.48
CA THR A 13 16.48 20.14 21.05
C THR A 13 15.98 19.11 22.07
N GLY A 14 14.70 18.80 22.05
CA GLY A 14 14.14 17.69 22.80
C GLY A 14 14.63 16.39 22.17
N GLY A 15 15.53 15.68 22.85
CA GLY A 15 15.95 14.32 22.52
C GLY A 15 14.73 13.40 22.55
N GLY A 16 14.15 13.14 21.38
CA GLY A 16 13.09 12.15 21.22
C GLY A 16 13.64 10.75 21.51
N ILE A 17 12.75 9.85 21.93
CA ILE A 17 13.02 8.44 22.28
C ILE A 17 13.62 7.64 21.10
N TYR A 18 13.71 8.25 19.92
CA TYR A 18 14.25 7.67 18.68
C TYR A 18 15.44 8.49 18.16
N ASP A 19 16.58 8.37 18.85
CA ASP A 19 17.85 8.92 18.32
C ASP A 19 18.41 7.95 17.25
N MET A 20 18.06 8.19 15.99
CA MET A 20 18.50 7.42 14.84
C MET A 20 20.04 7.44 14.65
N SER A 21 20.71 8.46 15.14
CA SER A 21 22.16 8.55 15.06
C SER A 21 22.86 7.51 15.94
N ARG A 22 22.25 7.16 17.06
CA ARG A 22 22.71 6.06 17.91
C ARG A 22 22.55 4.69 17.23
N LEU A 23 21.45 4.51 16.49
CA LEU A 23 21.15 3.25 15.79
C LEU A 23 22.10 3.02 14.60
N LEU A 24 22.47 4.09 13.90
CA LEU A 24 23.35 4.04 12.73
C LEU A 24 24.83 3.89 13.10
N ASN A 25 25.24 4.28 14.31
CA ASN A 25 26.63 4.22 14.78
C ASN A 25 26.93 3.02 15.69
N GLN A 26 25.94 2.18 16.01
CA GLN A 26 26.19 0.94 16.74
C GLN A 26 26.64 -0.16 15.77
N PRO A 27 27.71 -0.92 16.11
CA PRO A 27 28.10 -2.06 15.31
C PRO A 27 26.95 -3.08 15.29
N HIS A 28 26.61 -3.55 14.09
CA HIS A 28 25.52 -4.48 13.88
C HIS A 28 25.75 -5.75 14.73
N PRO A 29 24.75 -6.25 15.50
CA PRO A 29 24.92 -7.39 16.41
C PRO A 29 25.38 -8.67 15.73
N PHE A 30 25.34 -8.75 14.40
CA PHE A 30 25.84 -9.85 13.58
C PHE A 30 27.12 -9.51 12.80
N ALA A 31 27.76 -8.37 13.04
CA ALA A 31 29.07 -8.10 12.48
C ALA A 31 30.11 -8.96 13.23
N ASN A 32 30.60 -9.99 12.57
CA ASN A 32 31.70 -10.81 13.10
C ASN A 32 32.86 -9.91 13.44
N ALA A 33 33.28 -9.92 14.72
CA ALA A 33 34.48 -9.26 15.17
C ALA A 33 35.66 -9.81 14.38
N THR A 34 36.19 -8.99 13.48
CA THR A 34 37.46 -9.31 12.84
C THR A 34 38.54 -9.36 13.90
N SER A 35 39.02 -10.56 14.15
CA SER A 35 40.17 -10.82 15.01
C SER A 35 41.37 -9.98 14.54
N ALA A 36 41.97 -9.27 15.49
CA ALA A 36 43.21 -8.51 15.27
C ALA A 36 44.33 -9.38 14.64
N PRO A 37 45.18 -8.85 13.79
CA PRO A 37 46.26 -9.62 13.19
C PRO A 37 47.28 -10.01 14.26
N ARG A 38 47.38 -11.29 14.53
CA ARG A 38 48.54 -11.87 15.30
C ARG A 38 49.76 -11.82 14.36
N SER A 39 50.79 -11.12 14.78
CA SER A 39 52.10 -11.21 14.19
C SER A 39 52.62 -12.62 14.34
N LEU A 40 52.77 -13.37 13.26
CA LEU A 40 53.41 -14.68 13.25
C LEU A 40 54.89 -14.47 12.86
N SER A 41 55.73 -14.84 13.80
CA SER A 41 57.16 -15.05 13.62
C SER A 41 57.45 -16.06 12.51
N ALA A 42 58.46 -15.79 11.69
CA ALA A 42 58.92 -16.66 10.60
C ALA A 42 59.34 -18.05 11.14
N GLY A 43 58.64 -19.08 10.70
CA GLY A 43 58.97 -20.48 10.96
C GLY A 43 58.38 -21.40 9.91
N GLN A 44 59.24 -21.90 9.06
CA GLN A 44 59.14 -23.07 8.19
C GLN A 44 57.85 -23.42 7.51
N ILE A 45 57.80 -23.22 6.21
CA ILE A 45 56.78 -23.72 5.27
C ILE A 45 57.06 -25.22 5.04
N VAL A 46 56.25 -26.09 5.64
CA VAL A 46 56.11 -27.49 5.20
C VAL A 46 54.96 -27.52 4.19
N ARG A 47 55.23 -27.78 2.93
CA ARG A 47 54.23 -28.02 1.90
C ARG A 47 53.54 -29.37 2.15
N PRO A 48 52.23 -29.43 2.26
CA PRO A 48 51.50 -30.70 2.15
C PRO A 48 51.51 -31.17 0.70
N PRO A 49 51.42 -32.51 0.46
CA PRO A 49 51.43 -33.07 -0.88
C PRO A 49 50.15 -32.68 -1.63
N ALA A 50 50.34 -32.46 -2.95
CA ALA A 50 49.27 -32.11 -3.87
C ALA A 50 48.16 -33.19 -3.87
N ASN A 51 46.96 -32.78 -3.59
CA ASN A 51 45.77 -33.59 -3.74
C ASN A 51 45.38 -33.66 -5.21
N PRO A 52 45.04 -34.81 -5.80
CA PRO A 52 44.65 -34.91 -7.21
C PRO A 52 43.37 -34.11 -7.46
N GLN A 53 43.41 -33.32 -8.53
CA GLN A 53 42.27 -32.57 -9.03
C GLN A 53 41.06 -33.47 -9.22
N SER A 54 40.00 -33.18 -8.50
CA SER A 54 38.68 -33.70 -8.84
C SER A 54 38.13 -32.74 -9.93
N ASP A 55 37.90 -33.25 -11.14
CA ASP A 55 37.19 -32.60 -12.23
C ASP A 55 35.70 -32.50 -11.89
N ALA A 56 35.35 -31.63 -10.97
CA ALA A 56 33.97 -31.25 -10.76
C ALA A 56 33.65 -30.03 -11.64
N PRO A 57 32.60 -30.07 -12.46
CA PRO A 57 32.21 -28.91 -13.28
C PRO A 57 31.90 -27.72 -12.38
N PRO A 58 32.23 -26.47 -12.81
CA PRO A 58 31.99 -25.29 -12.04
C PRO A 58 30.51 -25.15 -11.71
N ALA A 59 30.20 -24.92 -10.44
CA ALA A 59 28.84 -24.66 -10.00
C ALA A 59 28.25 -23.48 -10.78
N PRO A 60 26.98 -23.54 -11.20
CA PRO A 60 26.35 -22.47 -11.94
C PRO A 60 26.39 -21.17 -11.13
N VAL A 61 26.95 -20.14 -11.72
CA VAL A 61 26.93 -18.78 -11.17
C VAL A 61 25.47 -18.38 -10.96
N ARG A 62 25.06 -18.27 -9.70
CA ARG A 62 23.74 -17.70 -9.35
C ARG A 62 23.78 -16.22 -9.72
N THR A 63 23.20 -15.89 -10.87
CA THR A 63 22.82 -14.52 -11.19
C THR A 63 21.89 -14.01 -10.07
N PRO A 64 22.08 -12.76 -9.58
CA PRO A 64 21.14 -12.17 -8.62
C PRO A 64 19.76 -12.21 -9.25
N ALA A 65 18.81 -12.73 -8.48
CA ALA A 65 17.40 -12.77 -8.89
C ALA A 65 16.98 -11.33 -9.27
N LYS A 66 16.77 -11.10 -10.55
CA LYS A 66 15.99 -9.93 -10.99
C LYS A 66 14.70 -10.00 -10.19
N HIS A 67 14.36 -8.88 -9.54
CA HIS A 67 13.02 -8.70 -8.99
C HIS A 67 12.04 -9.12 -10.09
N GLN A 68 11.46 -10.30 -9.94
CA GLN A 68 10.35 -10.71 -10.76
C GLN A 68 9.21 -9.75 -10.42
N GLN A 69 9.06 -8.70 -11.23
CA GLN A 69 7.71 -8.21 -11.48
C GLN A 69 6.92 -9.47 -11.87
N LEU A 70 5.96 -9.80 -11.05
CA LEU A 70 4.97 -10.79 -11.39
C LEU A 70 4.30 -10.29 -12.68
N ASN A 71 4.85 -10.71 -13.83
CA ASN A 71 4.20 -10.56 -15.11
C ASN A 71 2.94 -11.43 -15.06
N LEU A 72 1.86 -10.84 -14.59
CA LEU A 72 0.52 -11.41 -14.66
C LEU A 72 -0.07 -11.35 -16.07
N SER A 73 0.74 -11.06 -17.08
CA SER A 73 0.30 -10.99 -18.46
C SER A 73 0.81 -12.17 -19.26
N SER A 74 0.31 -13.37 -18.97
CA SER A 74 0.27 -14.42 -19.98
C SER A 74 -0.67 -15.57 -19.56
N ARG A 75 -1.95 -15.26 -19.53
CA ARG A 75 -2.95 -16.25 -19.87
C ARG A 75 -3.60 -15.78 -21.17
N SER A 76 -2.86 -16.01 -22.25
CA SER A 76 -3.36 -15.84 -23.62
C SER A 76 -4.54 -16.77 -23.85
N GLY A 77 -5.64 -16.21 -24.28
CA GLY A 77 -6.67 -16.94 -25.01
C GLY A 77 -8.05 -16.97 -24.39
N ASN A 78 -8.55 -15.84 -23.89
CA ASN A 78 -9.97 -15.49 -23.91
C ASN A 78 -10.05 -13.97 -23.81
N ASP A 79 -10.93 -13.36 -24.59
CA ASP A 79 -11.24 -11.93 -24.56
C ASP A 79 -11.99 -11.54 -23.27
N GLU A 80 -11.55 -12.01 -22.11
CA GLU A 80 -12.14 -11.65 -20.84
C GLU A 80 -11.77 -10.20 -20.50
N VAL A 81 -12.74 -9.32 -20.61
CA VAL A 81 -12.59 -7.90 -20.30
C VAL A 81 -12.45 -7.70 -18.78
N ILE A 82 -13.09 -8.55 -17.98
CA ILE A 82 -13.06 -8.49 -16.50
C ILE A 82 -11.88 -9.34 -16.00
N SER A 83 -11.05 -8.73 -15.15
CA SER A 83 -9.88 -9.39 -14.58
C SER A 83 -10.09 -9.89 -13.14
N GLU A 84 -10.96 -9.20 -12.37
CA GLU A 84 -11.18 -9.53 -10.96
C GLU A 84 -12.53 -8.96 -10.49
N ILE A 85 -13.21 -9.68 -9.63
CA ILE A 85 -14.37 -9.18 -8.87
C ILE A 85 -13.99 -9.19 -7.39
N ARG A 86 -14.33 -8.11 -6.67
CA ARG A 86 -14.10 -7.96 -5.24
C ARG A 86 -15.40 -7.70 -4.51
N ILE A 87 -15.59 -8.41 -3.40
CA ILE A 87 -16.70 -8.16 -2.46
C ILE A 87 -16.12 -7.86 -1.08
N GLY A 88 -16.76 -6.98 -0.33
CA GLY A 88 -16.26 -6.56 0.98
C GLY A 88 -17.34 -6.19 1.98
N ALA A 89 -16.92 -6.21 3.25
CA ALA A 89 -17.65 -5.67 4.37
C ALA A 89 -16.75 -4.67 5.11
N LEU A 90 -17.20 -3.43 5.22
CA LEU A 90 -16.40 -2.33 5.74
C LEU A 90 -17.13 -1.67 6.91
N LEU A 91 -16.39 -1.16 7.86
CA LEU A 91 -16.87 -0.24 8.89
C LEU A 91 -17.03 1.14 8.25
N HIS A 92 -18.24 1.68 8.32
CA HIS A 92 -18.55 2.99 7.76
C HIS A 92 -17.99 4.11 8.64
N ASP A 93 -17.52 5.18 7.99
CA ASP A 93 -16.94 6.36 8.64
C ASP A 93 -15.87 6.01 9.69
N PHE A 94 -15.03 5.05 9.36
CA PHE A 94 -13.96 4.56 10.23
C PHE A 94 -12.62 4.59 9.49
N GLY A 95 -11.68 5.40 9.99
CA GLY A 95 -10.34 5.54 9.43
C GLY A 95 -9.51 6.57 10.18
N PRO A 96 -8.21 6.68 9.82
CA PRO A 96 -7.23 7.49 10.56
C PRO A 96 -7.48 9.00 10.47
N PHE A 97 -8.22 9.47 9.45
CA PHE A 97 -8.50 10.90 9.24
C PHE A 97 -9.97 11.23 9.44
N SER A 98 -10.82 10.24 9.74
CA SER A 98 -12.25 10.45 9.92
C SER A 98 -12.58 10.95 11.32
N HIS A 99 -13.36 12.03 11.40
CA HIS A 99 -14.13 12.38 12.60
C HIS A 99 -15.47 11.65 12.51
N ARG A 100 -15.53 10.46 13.07
CA ARG A 100 -16.67 9.56 13.00
C ARG A 100 -17.97 10.24 13.39
N LYS A 101 -18.88 10.39 12.43
CA LYS A 101 -20.23 10.94 12.60
C LYS A 101 -21.29 9.95 12.14
N GLU A 102 -21.06 9.35 10.98
CA GLU A 102 -21.95 8.34 10.40
C GLU A 102 -21.64 6.96 10.95
N SER A 103 -22.54 6.02 10.81
CA SER A 103 -22.48 4.70 11.44
C SER A 103 -22.83 3.57 10.48
N GLY A 104 -22.79 2.34 10.97
CA GLY A 104 -23.16 1.15 10.21
C GLY A 104 -21.98 0.46 9.53
N TYR A 105 -22.33 -0.42 8.60
CA TYR A 105 -21.41 -1.23 7.81
C TYR A 105 -21.72 -1.02 6.33
N ASP A 106 -20.68 -1.04 5.50
CA ASP A 106 -20.83 -0.97 4.06
C ASP A 106 -20.65 -2.34 3.42
N GLY A 107 -21.63 -2.75 2.62
CA GLY A 107 -21.47 -3.80 1.63
C GLY A 107 -20.82 -3.23 0.39
N ASN A 108 -19.62 -3.72 0.01
CA ASN A 108 -18.85 -3.24 -1.13
C ASN A 108 -18.79 -4.27 -2.25
N LEU A 109 -18.96 -3.83 -3.49
CA LEU A 109 -18.71 -4.60 -4.71
C LEU A 109 -17.87 -3.78 -5.67
N GLU A 110 -16.80 -4.39 -6.22
CA GLU A 110 -15.91 -3.77 -7.20
C GLU A 110 -15.55 -4.75 -8.30
N ILE A 111 -15.55 -4.29 -9.53
CA ILE A 111 -15.10 -5.01 -10.72
C ILE A 111 -13.86 -4.32 -11.26
N LEU A 112 -12.81 -5.11 -11.49
CA LEU A 112 -11.59 -4.64 -12.15
C LEU A 112 -11.53 -5.22 -13.56
N PHE A 113 -11.12 -4.38 -14.49
CA PHE A 113 -10.95 -4.73 -15.89
C PHE A 113 -9.46 -4.98 -16.19
N ASN A 114 -9.18 -5.69 -17.28
CA ASN A 114 -7.82 -5.81 -17.76
C ASN A 114 -7.26 -4.42 -18.13
N SER A 115 -5.97 -4.22 -17.86
CA SER A 115 -5.31 -2.96 -18.20
C SER A 115 -5.22 -2.80 -19.72
N PRO A 116 -5.75 -1.72 -20.31
CA PRO A 116 -5.53 -1.42 -21.72
C PRO A 116 -4.06 -1.11 -22.02
N GLU A 117 -3.57 -1.46 -23.22
CA GLU A 117 -2.21 -1.16 -23.67
C GLU A 117 -1.83 0.33 -23.54
N ALA A 118 -2.81 1.23 -23.73
CA ALA A 118 -2.60 2.67 -23.57
C ALA A 118 -2.12 3.07 -22.18
N LEU A 119 -2.40 2.26 -21.14
CA LEU A 119 -2.01 2.52 -19.76
C LEU A 119 -0.66 1.87 -19.37
N GLU A 120 0.00 1.13 -20.24
CA GLU A 120 1.30 0.51 -19.96
C GLU A 120 2.36 1.52 -19.51
N LYS A 121 2.36 2.72 -20.13
CA LYS A 121 3.32 3.80 -19.83
C LYS A 121 3.18 4.37 -18.40
N VAL A 122 2.05 4.10 -17.75
CA VAL A 122 1.76 4.53 -16.38
C VAL A 122 1.63 3.33 -15.43
N TRP A 123 2.45 2.30 -15.67
CA TRP A 123 2.53 1.04 -14.90
C TRP A 123 1.29 0.16 -14.99
N ALA A 124 0.60 0.18 -16.13
CA ALA A 124 -0.54 -0.69 -16.48
C ALA A 124 -1.60 -0.82 -15.36
N PRO A 125 -2.16 0.29 -14.82
CA PRO A 125 -3.21 0.19 -13.84
C PRO A 125 -4.46 -0.45 -14.43
N ARG A 126 -5.18 -1.21 -13.63
CA ARG A 126 -6.45 -1.82 -14.01
C ARG A 126 -7.59 -0.83 -13.78
N PRO A 127 -8.39 -0.48 -14.80
CA PRO A 127 -9.63 0.26 -14.58
C PRO A 127 -10.55 -0.51 -13.63
N HIS A 128 -11.27 0.23 -12.77
CA HIS A 128 -12.26 -0.38 -11.88
C HIS A 128 -13.54 0.44 -11.82
N ALA A 129 -14.63 -0.22 -11.47
CA ALA A 129 -15.88 0.41 -11.10
C ALA A 129 -16.51 -0.38 -9.95
N GLY A 130 -17.17 0.33 -9.04
CA GLY A 130 -17.79 -0.32 -7.90
C GLY A 130 -18.76 0.57 -7.15
N PHE A 131 -19.32 0.02 -6.09
CA PHE A 131 -20.21 0.74 -5.20
C PHE A 131 -20.10 0.22 -3.76
N SER A 132 -20.48 1.06 -2.80
CA SER A 132 -20.65 0.71 -1.40
C SER A 132 -22.05 1.16 -0.94
N VAL A 133 -22.73 0.28 -0.22
CA VAL A 133 -24.07 0.55 0.32
C VAL A 133 -24.02 0.40 1.83
N ASN A 134 -24.47 1.44 2.53
CA ASN A 134 -24.47 1.51 3.98
C ASN A 134 -25.72 0.85 4.59
N SER A 135 -25.55 0.14 5.71
CA SER A 135 -26.62 -0.57 6.42
C SER A 135 -27.61 0.34 7.14
N ASP A 136 -27.18 1.53 7.54
CA ASP A 136 -27.94 2.47 8.37
C ASP A 136 -28.57 3.62 7.57
N ASN A 137 -28.58 3.49 6.22
CA ASN A 137 -28.98 4.53 5.28
C ASN A 137 -28.20 5.84 5.44
N ASP A 138 -26.93 5.73 5.77
CA ASP A 138 -25.97 6.82 5.69
C ASP A 138 -25.41 6.98 4.26
N THR A 139 -24.23 7.52 4.10
CA THR A 139 -23.72 7.82 2.77
C THR A 139 -23.40 6.54 1.97
N ASN A 140 -24.11 6.35 0.84
CA ASN A 140 -23.74 5.38 -0.17
C ASN A 140 -22.85 6.01 -1.23
N GLN A 141 -22.04 5.21 -1.93
CA GLN A 141 -21.17 5.69 -3.01
C GLN A 141 -21.12 4.72 -4.19
N ALA A 142 -21.04 5.29 -5.40
CA ALA A 142 -20.66 4.58 -6.61
C ALA A 142 -19.38 5.24 -7.17
N TYR A 143 -18.42 4.45 -7.62
CA TYR A 143 -17.11 4.96 -7.97
C TYR A 143 -16.51 4.28 -9.18
N LEU A 144 -15.54 4.97 -9.78
CA LEU A 144 -14.70 4.46 -10.85
C LEU A 144 -13.28 5.05 -10.75
N GLY A 145 -12.31 4.34 -11.28
CA GLY A 145 -10.92 4.78 -11.21
C GLY A 145 -9.93 3.77 -11.79
N LEU A 146 -8.69 3.89 -11.34
CA LEU A 146 -7.55 3.07 -11.72
C LEU A 146 -6.92 2.45 -10.49
N THR A 147 -6.55 1.18 -10.57
CA THR A 147 -5.90 0.41 -9.51
C THR A 147 -4.54 -0.09 -9.97
N TRP A 148 -3.49 0.28 -9.25
CA TRP A 148 -2.15 -0.29 -9.37
C TRP A 148 -1.98 -1.40 -8.35
N GLU A 149 -1.36 -2.50 -8.73
CA GLU A 149 -1.07 -3.64 -7.86
C GLU A 149 0.43 -3.96 -7.88
N TRP A 150 1.03 -4.06 -6.69
CA TRP A 150 2.42 -4.48 -6.51
C TRP A 150 2.48 -5.70 -5.61
N GLY A 151 3.13 -6.76 -6.10
CA GLY A 151 3.47 -7.92 -5.28
C GLY A 151 4.71 -7.66 -4.44
N PHE A 152 4.66 -8.06 -3.18
CA PHE A 152 5.81 -8.14 -2.30
C PHE A 152 5.73 -9.47 -1.54
N LEU A 153 6.86 -10.12 -1.28
CA LEU A 153 6.89 -11.50 -0.83
C LEU A 153 6.20 -12.45 -1.85
N ASN A 154 6.11 -13.75 -1.53
CA ASN A 154 5.61 -14.73 -2.50
C ASN A 154 4.12 -14.55 -2.84
N ASN A 155 3.30 -14.25 -1.84
CA ASN A 155 1.84 -14.21 -1.98
C ASN A 155 1.21 -12.89 -1.52
N ALA A 156 1.97 -11.96 -0.92
CA ALA A 156 1.44 -10.70 -0.44
C ALA A 156 1.41 -9.65 -1.56
N PHE A 157 0.42 -8.79 -1.52
CA PHE A 157 0.27 -7.69 -2.47
C PHE A 157 -0.23 -6.42 -1.79
N PHE A 158 0.05 -5.31 -2.44
CA PHE A 158 -0.43 -3.98 -2.10
C PHE A 158 -1.12 -3.39 -3.32
N ASN A 159 -2.29 -2.80 -3.12
CA ASN A 159 -2.96 -2.02 -4.14
C ASN A 159 -3.09 -0.56 -3.68
N PHE A 160 -2.92 0.34 -4.63
CA PHE A 160 -3.33 1.72 -4.54
C PHE A 160 -4.35 2.01 -5.63
N SER A 161 -5.44 2.68 -5.30
CA SER A 161 -6.44 3.09 -6.26
C SER A 161 -6.67 4.58 -6.19
N LEU A 162 -6.90 5.19 -7.35
CA LEU A 162 -7.22 6.61 -7.49
C LEU A 162 -8.38 6.76 -8.48
N GLY A 163 -9.37 7.58 -8.11
CA GLY A 163 -10.54 7.77 -8.96
C GLY A 163 -11.47 8.85 -8.46
N GLY A 164 -12.73 8.71 -8.84
CA GLY A 164 -13.83 9.55 -8.41
C GLY A 164 -15.00 8.74 -7.87
N ALA A 165 -15.71 9.28 -6.90
CA ALA A 165 -16.91 8.71 -6.34
C ALA A 165 -18.07 9.71 -6.40
N TYR A 166 -19.23 9.25 -6.83
CA TYR A 166 -20.51 9.91 -6.64
C TYR A 166 -21.14 9.35 -5.36
N HIS A 167 -21.70 10.21 -4.52
CA HIS A 167 -22.35 9.81 -3.27
C HIS A 167 -23.73 10.47 -3.13
N ASP A 168 -24.58 9.88 -2.30
CA ASP A 168 -25.93 10.36 -1.98
C ASP A 168 -26.02 11.10 -0.64
N GLY A 169 -24.91 11.17 0.12
CA GLY A 169 -24.81 11.89 1.39
C GLY A 169 -24.96 13.42 1.26
N TYR A 170 -24.96 14.12 2.39
CA TYR A 170 -25.21 15.55 2.44
C TYR A 170 -24.01 16.38 1.92
N LYS A 171 -24.27 17.33 1.03
CA LYS A 171 -23.27 18.36 0.68
C LYS A 171 -23.02 19.33 1.83
N LYS A 172 -24.10 19.69 2.55
CA LYS A 172 -24.06 20.51 3.76
C LYS A 172 -25.21 20.09 4.68
N THR A 173 -24.92 19.96 5.95
CA THR A 173 -25.91 19.62 6.98
C THR A 173 -25.49 20.18 8.34
N ASP A 174 -26.47 20.49 9.17
CA ASP A 174 -26.27 20.87 10.57
C ASP A 174 -26.53 19.68 11.52
N LYS A 175 -26.84 18.49 10.97
CA LYS A 175 -27.02 17.27 11.75
C LYS A 175 -25.68 16.78 12.28
N LEU A 176 -25.62 16.46 13.58
CA LEU A 176 -24.39 16.04 14.24
C LEU A 176 -23.95 14.61 13.87
N ASP A 177 -24.91 13.82 13.40
CA ASP A 177 -24.75 12.42 13.00
C ASP A 177 -24.56 12.21 11.49
N LYS A 178 -24.36 13.29 10.74
CA LYS A 178 -24.15 13.26 9.29
C LYS A 178 -22.96 14.10 8.88
N LYS A 179 -22.36 13.76 7.75
CA LYS A 179 -21.21 14.46 7.18
C LYS A 179 -21.61 15.51 6.15
N SER A 180 -20.89 16.63 6.15
CA SER A 180 -20.96 17.67 5.14
C SER A 180 -19.87 17.49 4.10
N LEU A 181 -20.14 16.72 3.05
CA LEU A 181 -19.16 16.28 2.05
C LEU A 181 -18.87 17.31 0.95
N GLY A 182 -19.69 18.35 0.83
CA GLY A 182 -19.46 19.52 -0.03
C GLY A 182 -19.94 19.37 -1.46
N CYS A 183 -19.45 18.42 -2.23
CA CYS A 183 -19.83 18.13 -3.61
C CYS A 183 -20.48 16.78 -3.75
N ASN A 184 -21.17 16.51 -4.86
CA ASN A 184 -21.70 15.17 -5.17
C ASN A 184 -20.63 14.21 -5.72
N ILE A 185 -19.59 14.79 -6.37
CA ILE A 185 -18.47 14.02 -6.90
C ILE A 185 -17.24 14.39 -6.09
N LEU A 186 -16.58 13.37 -5.56
CA LEU A 186 -15.40 13.47 -4.72
C LEU A 186 -14.23 12.72 -5.35
N PHE A 187 -13.03 13.09 -5.01
CA PHE A 187 -11.86 12.22 -5.22
C PHE A 187 -11.99 11.00 -4.33
N ARG A 188 -11.55 9.86 -4.83
CA ARG A 188 -11.49 8.62 -4.10
C ARG A 188 -10.08 8.05 -4.17
N GLU A 189 -9.48 7.82 -3.01
CA GLU A 189 -8.25 7.08 -2.84
C GLU A 189 -8.53 5.81 -2.02
N SER A 190 -7.93 4.68 -2.41
CA SER A 190 -8.02 3.50 -1.58
C SER A 190 -6.71 2.70 -1.56
N LEU A 191 -6.53 1.98 -0.45
CA LEU A 191 -5.38 1.12 -0.21
C LEU A 191 -5.88 -0.29 0.15
N ASP A 192 -5.27 -1.30 -0.46
CA ASP A 192 -5.43 -2.68 -0.02
C ASP A 192 -4.08 -3.28 0.36
N ILE A 193 -4.04 -4.03 1.43
CA ILE A 193 -2.94 -4.93 1.78
C ILE A 193 -3.52 -6.32 1.93
N GLY A 194 -3.03 -7.26 1.16
CA GLY A 194 -3.60 -8.60 1.12
C GLY A 194 -2.61 -9.69 0.78
N PHE A 195 -3.14 -10.89 0.71
CA PHE A 195 -2.40 -12.06 0.27
C PHE A 195 -3.25 -12.91 -0.66
N ARG A 196 -2.59 -13.58 -1.61
CA ARG A 196 -3.17 -14.57 -2.51
C ARG A 196 -3.20 -15.92 -1.81
N ILE A 197 -4.39 -16.50 -1.66
CA ILE A 197 -4.56 -17.87 -1.16
C ILE A 197 -4.07 -18.85 -2.24
N ASN A 198 -4.37 -18.52 -3.50
CA ASN A 198 -3.89 -19.16 -4.73
C ASN A 198 -3.97 -18.15 -5.88
N ASP A 199 -3.78 -18.59 -7.11
CA ASP A 199 -3.76 -17.72 -8.31
C ASP A 199 -5.08 -16.98 -8.54
N VAL A 200 -6.20 -17.50 -8.02
CA VAL A 200 -7.56 -17.03 -8.26
C VAL A 200 -8.11 -16.25 -7.07
N HIS A 201 -7.83 -16.67 -5.84
CA HIS A 201 -8.44 -16.17 -4.61
C HIS A 201 -7.51 -15.26 -3.82
N GLY A 202 -7.99 -14.09 -3.43
CA GLY A 202 -7.28 -13.15 -2.58
C GLY A 202 -8.13 -12.65 -1.42
N LEU A 203 -7.48 -12.37 -0.29
CA LEU A 203 -8.08 -11.70 0.86
C LEU A 203 -7.26 -10.47 1.21
N MET A 204 -7.93 -9.35 1.50
CA MET A 204 -7.26 -8.07 1.73
C MET A 204 -7.96 -7.22 2.78
N PHE A 205 -7.18 -6.47 3.54
CA PHE A 205 -7.66 -5.31 4.28
C PHE A 205 -7.78 -4.15 3.31
N HIS A 206 -8.83 -3.38 3.45
CA HIS A 206 -9.19 -2.28 2.58
C HIS A 206 -9.40 -1.01 3.38
N LEU A 207 -8.82 0.08 2.96
CA LEU A 207 -9.08 1.43 3.43
C LEU A 207 -9.51 2.28 2.23
N ASP A 208 -10.64 2.95 2.36
CA ASP A 208 -11.24 3.82 1.35
C ASP A 208 -11.37 5.23 1.93
N HIS A 209 -11.00 6.24 1.16
CA HIS A 209 -11.15 7.64 1.51
C HIS A 209 -11.79 8.41 0.36
N ILE A 210 -12.86 9.16 0.64
CA ILE A 210 -13.44 10.10 -0.32
C ILE A 210 -13.41 11.52 0.25
N SER A 211 -12.99 12.47 -0.58
CA SER A 211 -12.96 13.89 -0.23
C SER A 211 -12.98 14.79 -1.47
N ASN A 212 -13.31 16.06 -1.31
CA ASN A 212 -13.28 17.02 -2.41
C ASN A 212 -11.99 17.85 -2.48
N ALA A 213 -10.93 17.49 -1.73
CA ALA A 213 -9.67 18.22 -1.67
C ALA A 213 -9.85 19.74 -1.40
N LYS A 214 -10.90 20.13 -0.67
CA LYS A 214 -11.30 21.53 -0.39
C LYS A 214 -11.72 22.34 -1.62
N LEU A 215 -12.11 21.70 -2.72
CA LEU A 215 -12.64 22.37 -3.89
C LEU A 215 -14.08 22.87 -3.68
N CYS A 216 -14.79 22.35 -2.68
CA CYS A 216 -16.13 22.78 -2.30
C CYS A 216 -16.14 23.41 -0.90
N SER A 217 -17.24 24.07 -0.53
CA SER A 217 -17.37 24.85 0.72
C SER A 217 -17.27 24.01 2.01
N ASN A 218 -17.60 22.72 1.96
CA ASN A 218 -17.44 21.76 3.05
C ASN A 218 -16.59 20.58 2.54
N ASN A 219 -15.84 19.94 3.44
CA ASN A 219 -15.00 18.78 3.12
C ASN A 219 -14.66 17.99 4.38
N GLU A 220 -15.66 17.34 4.97
CA GLU A 220 -15.40 16.51 6.14
C GLU A 220 -14.71 15.18 5.78
N GLY A 221 -14.82 14.76 4.51
CA GLY A 221 -14.32 13.47 4.03
C GLY A 221 -15.05 12.29 4.67
N LEU A 222 -14.97 11.14 4.05
CA LEU A 222 -15.53 9.89 4.56
C LEU A 222 -14.50 8.78 4.35
N GLU A 223 -14.32 7.95 5.36
CA GLU A 223 -13.43 6.80 5.31
C GLU A 223 -14.19 5.52 5.65
N SER A 224 -13.86 4.45 4.96
CA SER A 224 -14.37 3.12 5.27
C SER A 224 -13.22 2.13 5.34
N PHE A 225 -13.20 1.30 6.38
CA PHE A 225 -12.15 0.31 6.60
C PHE A 225 -12.75 -1.08 6.83
N GLY A 226 -12.16 -2.11 6.23
CA GLY A 226 -12.63 -3.47 6.46
C GLY A 226 -11.88 -4.53 5.69
N VAL A 227 -12.59 -5.58 5.31
CA VAL A 227 -12.02 -6.72 4.60
C VAL A 227 -12.73 -6.93 3.27
N ARG A 228 -11.96 -7.34 2.27
CA ARG A 228 -12.44 -7.67 0.93
C ARG A 228 -11.90 -9.03 0.50
N TYR A 229 -12.70 -9.75 -0.23
CA TYR A 229 -12.33 -10.96 -0.94
C TYR A 229 -12.32 -10.67 -2.43
N GLY A 230 -11.28 -11.09 -3.13
CA GLY A 230 -11.11 -10.96 -4.58
C GLY A 230 -11.09 -12.31 -5.28
N TYR A 231 -11.78 -12.38 -6.41
CA TYR A 231 -11.76 -13.50 -7.34
C TYR A 231 -11.22 -13.04 -8.69
N LYS A 232 -10.07 -13.59 -9.12
CA LYS A 232 -9.46 -13.34 -10.44
C LYS A 232 -9.92 -14.39 -11.45
N PHE A 233 -10.15 -13.94 -12.66
CA PHE A 233 -10.53 -14.80 -13.79
C PHE A 233 -9.31 -15.28 -14.58
#